data_3eef1ea0d5503974170630c20ecfe9ca
#
_entry.id   3eef1ea0d5503974170630c20ecfe9ca
#
_cell.length_a   1.000
_cell.length_b   1.000
_cell.length_c   1.000
_cell.angle_alpha   90.00
_cell.angle_beta   90.00
_cell.angle_gamma   90.00
#
_symmetry.space_group_name_H-M   'P 1'
#
loop_
_entity.id
_entity.type
_entity.pdbx_description
1 polymer ?
#
loop_
_entity_poly.entity_id
_entity_poly.type
_entity_poly.pdbx_seq_one_letter_code
_entity_poly.pdbx_strand_id
1 'polypeptide(L)'
;MAFYRGEEGSVKFDDAGSSAAAITSTRSWTMTVEKEALESTALGATYRANVGGLISGSGSVELLYTASSSDETNVFIEAANTATDAGGALFELYLDTSGSKKISFDGVITSASYTASVGEVEVITCNFVTNGAITLDI
;
A
#
# COMPACT_ATOMS: atom_id res chain seq x y z
N MET A 1 -21.60 -9.20 14.61
CA MET A 1 -20.28 -8.97 13.99
C MET A 1 -20.39 -9.20 12.49
N ALA A 2 -19.92 -8.26 11.70
CA ALA A 2 -19.92 -8.38 10.25
C ALA A 2 -18.53 -8.74 9.75
N PHE A 3 -18.47 -9.63 8.76
CA PHE A 3 -17.22 -9.97 8.07
C PHE A 3 -17.26 -9.38 6.67
N TYR A 4 -16.16 -8.78 6.25
CA TYR A 4 -16.05 -8.12 4.95
C TYR A 4 -15.33 -9.03 3.96
N ARG A 5 -15.81 -9.04 2.72
CA ARG A 5 -15.21 -9.80 1.64
C ARG A 5 -14.24 -8.93 0.87
N GLY A 6 -13.28 -9.56 0.18
CA GLY A 6 -12.28 -8.84 -0.60
C GLY A 6 -12.87 -7.89 -1.65
N GLU A 7 -14.03 -8.20 -2.17
CA GLU A 7 -14.72 -7.36 -3.16
C GLU A 7 -15.23 -6.02 -2.58
N GLU A 8 -15.24 -5.87 -1.26
CA GLU A 8 -15.60 -4.63 -0.59
C GLU A 8 -14.40 -3.69 -0.42
N GLY A 9 -13.20 -4.18 -0.75
CA GLY A 9 -11.99 -3.41 -0.71
C GLY A 9 -11.72 -2.64 -1.99
N SER A 10 -10.87 -1.63 -1.91
CA SER A 10 -10.39 -0.88 -3.07
C SER A 10 -9.08 -0.17 -2.74
N VAL A 11 -8.46 0.41 -3.77
CA VAL A 11 -7.24 1.21 -3.60
C VAL A 11 -7.49 2.57 -4.23
N LYS A 12 -7.09 3.63 -3.53
CA LYS A 12 -7.05 4.99 -4.06
C LYS A 12 -5.63 5.52 -3.99
N PHE A 13 -5.28 6.36 -4.93
CA PHE A 13 -3.92 6.87 -5.08
C PHE A 13 -3.92 8.28 -5.65
N ASP A 14 -2.98 9.10 -5.22
CA ASP A 14 -2.70 10.41 -5.81
C ASP A 14 -1.21 10.72 -5.65
N ASP A 15 -0.51 10.86 -6.77
CA ASP A 15 0.92 11.15 -6.76
C ASP A 15 1.24 12.57 -6.26
N ALA A 16 0.28 13.49 -6.34
CA ALA A 16 0.41 14.84 -5.80
C ALA A 16 0.14 14.92 -4.29
N GLY A 17 -0.38 13.86 -3.67
CA GLY A 17 -0.59 13.79 -2.23
C GLY A 17 -1.77 14.59 -1.70
N SER A 18 -2.67 15.06 -2.55
CA SER A 18 -3.76 15.95 -2.13
C SER A 18 -5.14 15.28 -2.11
N SER A 19 -5.49 14.48 -3.11
CA SER A 19 -6.81 13.90 -3.22
C SER A 19 -6.73 12.57 -3.98
N ALA A 20 -6.86 11.46 -3.25
CA ALA A 20 -6.75 10.15 -3.83
C ALA A 20 -7.99 9.77 -4.64
N ALA A 21 -7.77 9.22 -5.84
CA ALA A 21 -8.82 8.71 -6.71
C ALA A 21 -8.68 7.19 -6.89
N ALA A 22 -9.80 6.51 -7.14
CA ALA A 22 -9.81 5.06 -7.24
C ALA A 22 -9.00 4.55 -8.43
N ILE A 23 -8.20 3.52 -8.19
CA ILE A 23 -7.47 2.81 -9.23
C ILE A 23 -8.41 1.73 -9.79
N THR A 24 -8.60 1.75 -11.10
CA THR A 24 -9.49 0.79 -11.76
C THR A 24 -8.84 -0.59 -11.86
N SER A 25 -9.69 -1.61 -11.87
CA SER A 25 -9.27 -3.01 -12.08
C SER A 25 -8.32 -3.56 -11.03
N THR A 26 -8.33 -3.02 -9.81
CA THR A 26 -7.55 -3.58 -8.71
C THR A 26 -8.09 -4.96 -8.35
N ARG A 27 -7.20 -5.95 -8.34
CA ARG A 27 -7.54 -7.34 -8.03
C ARG A 27 -7.32 -7.65 -6.55
N SER A 28 -6.20 -7.20 -6.00
CA SER A 28 -5.86 -7.45 -4.60
C SER A 28 -4.82 -6.44 -4.11
N TRP A 29 -4.72 -6.32 -2.80
CA TRP A 29 -3.65 -5.58 -2.16
C TRP A 29 -3.28 -6.24 -0.84
N THR A 30 -2.03 -6.07 -0.45
CA THR A 30 -1.54 -6.50 0.86
C THR A 30 -0.68 -5.40 1.46
N MET A 31 -0.66 -5.33 2.78
CA MET A 31 0.20 -4.41 3.50
C MET A 31 0.64 -5.01 4.81
N THR A 32 1.90 -4.83 5.14
CA THR A 32 2.49 -5.23 6.42
C THR A 32 3.04 -4.00 7.11
N VAL A 33 2.62 -3.78 8.35
CA VAL A 33 3.15 -2.71 9.21
C VAL A 33 4.07 -3.37 10.22
N GLU A 34 5.29 -2.86 10.33
CA GLU A 34 6.29 -3.38 11.24
C GLU A 34 6.77 -2.29 12.18
N LYS A 35 6.97 -2.68 13.43
CA LYS A 35 7.52 -1.82 14.46
C LYS A 35 8.81 -2.43 14.97
N GLU A 36 9.88 -1.65 14.95
CA GLU A 36 11.16 -2.09 15.47
C GLU A 36 11.07 -2.29 16.97
N ALA A 37 11.62 -3.41 17.47
CA ALA A 37 11.74 -3.68 18.88
C ALA A 37 13.21 -3.56 19.28
N LEU A 38 13.51 -2.61 20.15
CA LEU A 38 14.86 -2.39 20.64
C LEU A 38 14.99 -3.01 22.03
N GLU A 39 16.01 -3.85 22.23
CA GLU A 39 16.22 -4.50 23.52
C GLU A 39 16.75 -3.51 24.55
N SER A 40 16.11 -3.48 25.71
CA SER A 40 16.47 -2.62 26.83
C SER A 40 16.75 -3.40 28.11
N THR A 41 17.06 -4.69 27.96
CA THR A 41 17.33 -5.59 29.11
C THR A 41 18.56 -5.15 29.87
N ALA A 42 18.43 -4.96 31.21
CA ALA A 42 19.54 -4.62 32.06
C ALA A 42 20.30 -5.85 32.55
N LEU A 43 21.55 -5.67 32.93
CA LEU A 43 22.36 -6.74 33.55
C LEU A 43 21.68 -7.24 34.83
N GLY A 44 21.64 -8.56 34.97
CA GLY A 44 21.02 -9.21 36.12
C GLY A 44 19.51 -9.45 35.97
N ALA A 45 18.92 -9.00 34.88
CA ALA A 45 17.49 -9.24 34.62
C ALA A 45 17.24 -10.69 34.26
N THR A 46 16.13 -11.26 34.73
CA THR A 46 15.68 -12.61 34.40
C THR A 46 14.89 -12.62 33.10
N TYR A 47 14.18 -11.54 32.81
CA TYR A 47 13.34 -11.43 31.62
C TYR A 47 13.89 -10.37 30.68
N ARG A 48 13.71 -10.62 29.36
CA ARG A 48 14.10 -9.69 28.31
C ARG A 48 13.09 -8.53 28.25
N ALA A 49 13.59 -7.30 28.18
CA ALA A 49 12.77 -6.10 28.01
C ALA A 49 13.03 -5.48 26.64
N ASN A 50 11.98 -4.96 26.01
CA ASN A 50 12.07 -4.29 24.72
C ASN A 50 11.30 -2.98 24.74
N VAL A 51 11.78 -2.01 23.97
CA VAL A 51 11.05 -0.77 23.70
C VAL A 51 10.76 -0.66 22.21
N GLY A 52 9.63 -0.02 21.87
CA GLY A 52 9.26 0.20 20.47
C GLY A 52 10.15 1.26 19.82
N GLY A 53 10.61 0.97 18.62
CA GLY A 53 11.39 1.89 17.80
C GLY A 53 10.58 2.44 16.63
N LEU A 54 11.21 2.54 15.46
CA LEU A 54 10.59 3.09 14.28
C LEU A 54 9.52 2.16 13.70
N ILE A 55 8.48 2.76 13.16
CA ILE A 55 7.38 2.06 12.49
C ILE A 55 7.52 2.27 11.00
N SER A 56 7.40 1.20 10.24
CA SER A 56 7.42 1.24 8.78
C SER A 56 6.38 0.29 8.22
N GLY A 57 6.02 0.51 6.97
CA GLY A 57 5.11 -0.37 6.28
C GLY A 57 5.56 -0.61 4.85
N SER A 58 5.13 -1.72 4.31
CA SER A 58 5.36 -2.07 2.91
C SER A 58 4.23 -2.97 2.44
N GLY A 59 4.09 -3.10 1.14
CA GLY A 59 3.08 -3.98 0.59
C GLY A 59 3.08 -3.98 -0.92
N SER A 60 2.03 -4.55 -1.47
CA SER A 60 1.86 -4.63 -2.90
C SER A 60 0.40 -4.46 -3.30
N VAL A 61 0.20 -3.97 -4.52
CA VAL A 61 -1.12 -3.87 -5.16
C VAL A 61 -1.03 -4.63 -6.47
N GLU A 62 -1.97 -5.54 -6.69
CA GLU A 62 -2.09 -6.28 -7.94
C GLU A 62 -3.32 -5.81 -8.69
N LEU A 63 -3.15 -5.45 -9.95
CA LEU A 63 -4.25 -5.01 -10.79
C LEU A 63 -4.20 -5.67 -12.16
N LEU A 64 -5.36 -5.72 -12.80
CA LEU A 64 -5.49 -6.23 -14.15
C LEU A 64 -5.33 -5.07 -15.13
N TYR A 65 -4.50 -5.27 -16.15
CA TYR A 65 -4.24 -4.23 -17.13
C TYR A 65 -5.48 -3.95 -17.97
N THR A 66 -5.77 -2.67 -18.17
CA THR A 66 -6.78 -2.22 -19.12
C THR A 66 -6.31 -0.91 -19.76
N ALA A 67 -6.42 -0.86 -21.07
CA ALA A 67 -6.05 0.34 -21.84
C ALA A 67 -7.00 1.50 -21.63
N SER A 68 -8.16 1.26 -21.02
CA SER A 68 -9.17 2.26 -20.73
C SER A 68 -9.12 2.76 -19.29
N SER A 69 -7.96 2.62 -18.63
CA SER A 69 -7.80 3.02 -17.25
C SER A 69 -7.85 4.53 -17.07
N SER A 70 -8.14 4.96 -15.84
CA SER A 70 -8.14 6.37 -15.46
C SER A 70 -6.72 6.94 -15.43
N ASP A 71 -6.60 8.27 -15.42
CA ASP A 71 -5.30 8.94 -15.33
C ASP A 71 -4.55 8.50 -14.05
N GLU A 72 -5.24 8.37 -12.93
CA GLU A 72 -4.65 7.92 -11.66
C GLU A 72 -4.11 6.50 -11.77
N THR A 73 -4.80 5.63 -12.46
CA THR A 73 -4.32 4.26 -12.69
C THR A 73 -3.05 4.25 -13.53
N ASN A 74 -3.00 5.06 -14.58
CA ASN A 74 -1.81 5.16 -15.41
C ASN A 74 -0.62 5.71 -14.65
N VAL A 75 -0.81 6.74 -13.85
CA VAL A 75 0.24 7.30 -12.99
C VAL A 75 0.72 6.25 -11.99
N PHE A 76 -0.19 5.48 -11.40
CA PHE A 76 0.15 4.43 -10.45
C PHE A 76 1.03 3.35 -11.07
N ILE A 77 0.67 2.83 -12.23
CA ILE A 77 1.43 1.76 -12.87
C ILE A 77 2.78 2.23 -13.45
N GLU A 78 2.93 3.52 -13.67
CA GLU A 78 4.16 4.12 -14.18
C GLU A 78 5.04 4.71 -13.07
N ALA A 79 4.56 4.75 -11.83
CA ALA A 79 5.23 5.45 -10.73
C ALA A 79 6.63 4.91 -10.44
N ALA A 80 6.85 3.60 -10.60
CA ALA A 80 8.17 3.01 -10.38
C ALA A 80 9.21 3.50 -11.39
N ASN A 81 8.78 4.01 -12.53
CA ASN A 81 9.65 4.56 -13.57
C ASN A 81 9.75 6.09 -13.51
N THR A 82 9.19 6.72 -12.49
CA THR A 82 9.21 8.18 -12.32
C THR A 82 10.36 8.57 -11.42
N ALA A 83 11.37 9.23 -11.98
CA ALA A 83 12.61 9.55 -11.26
C ALA A 83 12.48 10.69 -10.24
N THR A 84 11.38 11.45 -10.29
CA THR A 84 11.19 12.65 -9.47
C THR A 84 10.24 12.45 -8.30
N ASP A 85 9.89 11.21 -7.97
CA ASP A 85 9.00 10.91 -6.85
C ASP A 85 9.66 11.31 -5.53
N ALA A 86 9.02 12.24 -4.82
CA ALA A 86 9.52 12.77 -3.55
C ALA A 86 9.00 12.00 -2.33
N GLY A 87 8.28 10.91 -2.52
CA GLY A 87 7.73 10.11 -1.43
C GLY A 87 6.48 10.70 -0.79
N GLY A 88 5.86 11.69 -1.44
CA GLY A 88 4.65 12.34 -0.94
C GLY A 88 3.35 11.85 -1.56
N ALA A 89 3.38 10.77 -2.32
CA ALA A 89 2.18 10.23 -2.94
C ALA A 89 1.25 9.64 -1.87
N LEU A 90 -0.05 9.97 -1.98
CA LEU A 90 -1.05 9.51 -1.03
C LEU A 90 -1.62 8.16 -1.45
N PHE A 91 -1.58 7.20 -0.54
CA PHE A 91 -2.18 5.89 -0.71
C PHE A 91 -3.34 5.72 0.27
N GLU A 92 -4.44 5.17 -0.20
CA GLU A 92 -5.55 4.78 0.64
C GLU A 92 -5.96 3.35 0.26
N LEU A 93 -5.77 2.43 1.18
CA LEU A 93 -6.11 1.01 1.01
C LEU A 93 -7.39 0.73 1.78
N TYR A 94 -8.49 0.52 1.07
CA TYR A 94 -9.81 0.34 1.67
C TYR A 94 -10.08 -1.11 2.00
N LEU A 95 -10.50 -1.34 3.23
CA LEU A 95 -11.06 -2.64 3.67
C LEU A 95 -12.57 -2.68 3.45
N ASP A 96 -13.23 -1.53 3.58
CA ASP A 96 -14.63 -1.37 3.28
C ASP A 96 -14.85 0.00 2.64
N THR A 97 -15.06 0.01 1.33
CA THR A 97 -15.25 1.24 0.56
C THR A 97 -16.51 1.98 0.99
N SER A 98 -17.62 1.26 1.22
CA SER A 98 -18.89 1.86 1.62
C SER A 98 -18.82 2.51 2.99
N GLY A 99 -18.14 1.88 3.94
CA GLY A 99 -17.98 2.38 5.30
C GLY A 99 -16.78 3.29 5.49
N SER A 100 -16.00 3.55 4.44
CA SER A 100 -14.78 4.37 4.49
C SER A 100 -13.75 3.86 5.50
N LYS A 101 -13.65 2.54 5.64
CA LYS A 101 -12.63 1.91 6.51
C LYS A 101 -11.37 1.67 5.71
N LYS A 102 -10.29 2.35 6.07
CA LYS A 102 -9.09 2.40 5.24
C LYS A 102 -7.81 2.51 6.05
N ILE A 103 -6.71 2.23 5.38
CA ILE A 103 -5.36 2.52 5.84
C ILE A 103 -4.81 3.59 4.90
N SER A 104 -4.42 4.75 5.44
CA SER A 104 -3.88 5.84 4.63
C SER A 104 -2.46 6.20 5.05
N PHE A 105 -1.64 6.53 4.08
CA PHE A 105 -0.24 6.86 4.29
C PHE A 105 0.34 7.54 3.05
N ASP A 106 1.45 8.23 3.22
CA ASP A 106 2.28 8.67 2.11
C ASP A 106 3.29 7.58 1.81
N GLY A 107 3.64 7.39 0.55
CA GLY A 107 4.57 6.33 0.20
C GLY A 107 5.21 6.50 -1.17
N VAL A 108 6.04 5.52 -1.50
CA VAL A 108 6.78 5.45 -2.76
C VAL A 108 6.56 4.07 -3.36
N ILE A 109 6.31 4.01 -4.66
CA ILE A 109 6.27 2.75 -5.39
C ILE A 109 7.70 2.41 -5.80
N THR A 110 8.20 1.30 -5.28
CA THR A 110 9.60 0.91 -5.43
C THR A 110 9.85 -0.02 -6.61
N SER A 111 8.84 -0.76 -7.02
CA SER A 111 8.96 -1.67 -8.16
C SER A 111 7.59 -1.94 -8.79
N ALA A 112 7.61 -2.27 -10.07
CA ALA A 112 6.43 -2.71 -10.79
C ALA A 112 6.81 -3.91 -11.65
N SER A 113 5.95 -4.92 -11.67
CA SER A 113 6.14 -6.13 -12.44
C SER A 113 5.00 -6.26 -13.45
N TYR A 114 5.35 -6.41 -14.71
CA TYR A 114 4.38 -6.49 -15.80
C TYR A 114 4.43 -7.90 -16.39
N THR A 115 3.28 -8.56 -16.48
CA THR A 115 3.20 -9.95 -16.93
C THR A 115 2.13 -10.09 -17.99
N ALA A 116 2.47 -10.74 -19.10
CA ALA A 116 1.54 -11.10 -20.16
C ALA A 116 1.78 -12.55 -20.58
N SER A 117 0.73 -13.37 -20.57
CA SER A 117 0.80 -14.79 -20.92
C SER A 117 -0.38 -15.19 -21.78
N VAL A 118 -0.15 -16.09 -22.73
CA VAL A 118 -1.21 -16.62 -23.59
C VAL A 118 -2.25 -17.34 -22.72
N GLY A 119 -3.53 -16.99 -22.91
CA GLY A 119 -4.63 -17.61 -22.19
C GLY A 119 -4.91 -17.03 -20.81
N GLU A 120 -4.16 -16.01 -20.39
CA GLU A 120 -4.34 -15.35 -19.11
C GLU A 120 -4.54 -13.84 -19.26
N VAL A 121 -5.17 -13.23 -18.28
CA VAL A 121 -5.32 -11.78 -18.21
C VAL A 121 -3.97 -11.16 -17.84
N GLU A 122 -3.63 -10.04 -18.45
CA GLU A 122 -2.40 -9.31 -18.14
C GLU A 122 -2.50 -8.72 -16.73
N VAL A 123 -1.45 -8.92 -15.92
CA VAL A 123 -1.40 -8.52 -14.53
C VAL A 123 -0.22 -7.59 -14.28
N ILE A 124 -0.47 -6.55 -13.49
CA ILE A 124 0.58 -5.62 -13.04
C ILE A 124 0.62 -5.67 -11.52
N THR A 125 1.80 -5.90 -10.97
CA THR A 125 2.01 -5.90 -9.52
C THR A 125 2.96 -4.76 -9.16
N CYS A 126 2.51 -3.83 -8.32
CA CYS A 126 3.31 -2.71 -7.84
C CYS A 126 3.61 -2.90 -6.35
N ASN A 127 4.88 -2.77 -5.99
CA ASN A 127 5.32 -2.82 -4.59
C ASN A 127 5.58 -1.41 -4.09
N PHE A 128 5.24 -1.16 -2.84
CA PHE A 128 5.39 0.16 -2.23
C PHE A 128 5.99 0.05 -0.83
N VAL A 129 6.56 1.17 -0.37
CA VAL A 129 6.98 1.37 1.02
C VAL A 129 6.37 2.67 1.53
N THR A 130 6.13 2.74 2.82
CA THR A 130 5.57 3.94 3.43
C THR A 130 6.66 4.97 3.71
N ASN A 131 6.25 6.25 3.74
CA ASN A 131 7.12 7.37 4.08
C ASN A 131 6.38 8.26 5.09
N GLY A 132 6.65 8.06 6.36
CA GLY A 132 6.04 8.82 7.45
C GLY A 132 4.92 8.06 8.16
N ALA A 133 3.94 8.80 8.66
CA ALA A 133 2.88 8.25 9.49
C ALA A 133 1.89 7.38 8.71
N ILE A 134 1.42 6.32 9.37
CA ILE A 134 0.40 5.43 8.85
C ILE A 134 -0.85 5.65 9.70
N THR A 135 -1.97 5.94 9.06
CA THR A 135 -3.25 6.16 9.75
C THR A 135 -4.17 4.98 9.49
N LEU A 136 -4.66 4.37 10.56
CA LEU A 136 -5.61 3.26 10.49
C LEU A 136 -7.00 3.76 10.91
N ASP A 137 -7.94 3.70 9.99
CA ASP A 137 -9.35 3.99 10.23
C ASP A 137 -10.16 2.73 9.89
N ILE A 138 -10.07 1.76 10.77
CA ILE A 138 -10.62 0.42 10.54
C ILE A 138 -11.57 -0.02 11.65
#